data_525201692e24065c980e5de897f3b515
#
_entry.id   525201692e24065c980e5de897f3b515
#
_cell.length_a   1.000
_cell.length_b   1.000
_cell.length_c   1.000
_cell.angle_alpha   90.00
_cell.angle_beta   90.00
_cell.angle_gamma   90.00
#
_symmetry.space_group_name_H-M   'P 1'
#
loop_
_entity.id
_entity.type
_entity.pdbx_description
1 polymer ?
#
loop_
_entity_poly.entity_id
_entity_poly.type
_entity_poly.pdbx_seq_one_letter_code
_entity_poly.pdbx_strand_id
1 'polypeptide(L)'
;LDEPGLHLHGLKQRDFRETISRLATKNQTLYTTHSPFLVGPDELDMVRVVDMTNRKTGTKLHGDLSSGDPAALLPLQEALGYDLAQSLFSQTRNLVVEGLTDYWYLDAIAHLLRDSGDADLNKGIAIVPANTAGKVVYFATILHANKLKVAALLDSDTAGNQAAEQDILVHALGNKKILRTKDSYSGGVNVPEIEDLLRDTLVKVALEDLGWDVGATAERQAPRPIVDIFGSEISDFSKYKLSKAFLHWARTHEASDLTTDERRQWSDLISRINKALK
;
A
#
# COMPACT_ATOMS: atom_id res chain seq x y z
N LEU A 1 -2.92 26.52 5.18
CA LEU A 1 -2.10 27.05 4.09
C LEU A 1 -2.87 26.87 2.77
N ASP A 2 -2.87 27.90 1.92
CA ASP A 2 -3.52 27.81 0.61
C ASP A 2 -2.45 27.77 -0.48
N GLU A 3 -2.49 26.70 -1.32
CA GLU A 3 -1.52 26.40 -2.36
C GLU A 3 -0.05 26.64 -1.95
N PRO A 4 0.42 26.06 -0.84
CA PRO A 4 1.78 26.27 -0.39
C PRO A 4 2.75 25.67 -1.40
N GLY A 5 3.81 26.39 -1.71
CA GLY A 5 4.82 25.89 -2.63
C GLY A 5 4.51 26.10 -4.12
N LEU A 6 3.47 26.85 -4.49
CA LEU A 6 3.09 27.12 -5.89
C LEU A 6 4.27 27.59 -6.77
N HIS A 7 5.23 28.30 -6.19
CA HIS A 7 6.42 28.82 -6.89
C HIS A 7 7.66 27.92 -6.77
N LEU A 8 7.54 26.78 -6.09
CA LEU A 8 8.63 25.82 -5.95
C LEU A 8 8.63 24.81 -7.10
N HIS A 9 9.81 24.43 -7.55
CA HIS A 9 9.97 23.29 -8.44
C HIS A 9 9.53 21.99 -7.75
N GLY A 10 8.98 21.02 -8.47
CA GLY A 10 8.34 19.82 -7.92
C GLY A 10 9.14 19.09 -6.83
N LEU A 11 10.44 18.85 -7.05
CA LEU A 11 11.31 18.24 -6.04
C LEU A 11 11.41 19.08 -4.75
N LYS A 12 11.39 20.43 -4.88
CA LYS A 12 11.39 21.32 -3.73
C LYS A 12 10.04 21.38 -3.01
N GLN A 13 8.94 21.12 -3.71
CA GLN A 13 7.64 20.92 -3.09
C GLN A 13 7.62 19.66 -2.23
N ARG A 14 8.29 18.58 -2.64
CA ARG A 14 8.45 17.38 -1.83
C ARG A 14 9.25 17.63 -0.55
N ASP A 15 10.41 18.30 -0.66
CA ASP A 15 11.19 18.71 0.53
C ASP A 15 10.35 19.57 1.48
N PHE A 16 9.47 20.41 0.93
CA PHE A 16 8.56 21.28 1.69
C PHE A 16 7.46 20.46 2.38
N ARG A 17 6.88 19.45 1.70
CA ARG A 17 5.91 18.50 2.29
C ARG A 17 6.51 17.80 3.52
N GLU A 18 7.72 17.25 3.40
CA GLU A 18 8.42 16.62 4.53
C GLU A 18 8.62 17.57 5.70
N THR A 19 8.82 18.86 5.41
CA THR A 19 8.93 19.89 6.45
C THR A 19 7.58 20.14 7.12
N ILE A 20 6.48 20.21 6.35
CA ILE A 20 5.13 20.35 6.90
C ILE A 20 4.79 19.14 7.78
N SER A 21 5.06 17.90 7.31
CA SER A 21 4.79 16.67 8.07
C SER A 21 5.53 16.65 9.41
N ARG A 22 6.78 17.12 9.47
CA ARG A 22 7.52 17.29 10.74
C ARG A 22 6.90 18.35 11.66
N LEU A 23 6.35 19.41 11.11
CA LEU A 23 5.66 20.44 11.90
C LEU A 23 4.30 19.95 12.41
N ALA A 24 3.64 19.08 11.67
CA ALA A 24 2.35 18.52 12.00
C ALA A 24 2.40 17.57 13.22
N THR A 25 3.56 17.07 13.62
CA THR A 25 3.70 16.27 14.85
C THR A 25 3.30 17.03 16.12
N LYS A 26 3.34 18.37 16.10
CA LYS A 26 2.99 19.25 17.24
C LYS A 26 1.88 20.25 16.91
N ASN A 27 1.40 20.26 15.68
CA ASN A 27 0.40 21.21 15.20
C ASN A 27 -0.60 20.51 14.29
N GLN A 28 -1.84 20.96 14.29
CA GLN A 28 -2.76 20.60 13.22
C GLN A 28 -2.44 21.47 12.00
N THR A 29 -2.09 20.81 10.88
CA THR A 29 -1.77 21.49 9.63
C THR A 29 -2.77 21.08 8.56
N LEU A 30 -3.39 22.06 7.92
CA LEU A 30 -4.29 21.91 6.79
C LEU A 30 -3.75 22.72 5.62
N TYR A 31 -3.70 22.15 4.43
CA TYR A 31 -3.34 22.88 3.22
C TYR A 31 -4.13 22.41 2.01
N THR A 32 -4.33 23.30 1.04
CA THR A 32 -4.91 23.01 -0.26
C THR A 32 -3.81 22.90 -1.30
N THR A 33 -3.97 22.00 -2.28
CA THR A 33 -3.02 21.91 -3.38
C THR A 33 -3.63 21.27 -4.62
N HIS A 34 -3.15 21.67 -5.80
CA HIS A 34 -3.32 20.97 -7.07
C HIS A 34 -2.02 20.26 -7.49
N SER A 35 -0.97 20.38 -6.70
CA SER A 35 0.32 19.79 -7.05
C SER A 35 0.43 18.34 -6.57
N PRO A 36 0.74 17.40 -7.46
CA PRO A 36 1.00 16.01 -7.10
C PRO A 36 2.19 15.84 -6.14
N PHE A 37 3.15 16.77 -6.15
CA PHE A 37 4.33 16.71 -5.28
C PHE A 37 4.06 17.02 -3.81
N LEU A 38 2.92 17.65 -3.52
CA LEU A 38 2.46 17.92 -2.16
C LEU A 38 1.50 16.88 -1.61
N VAL A 39 1.26 15.81 -2.35
CA VAL A 39 0.48 14.64 -1.91
C VAL A 39 1.42 13.46 -1.78
N GLY A 40 1.65 12.98 -0.56
CA GLY A 40 2.49 11.81 -0.32
C GLY A 40 1.72 10.50 -0.42
N PRO A 41 2.33 9.44 -0.92
CA PRO A 41 1.69 8.12 -0.99
C PRO A 41 1.36 7.56 0.41
N ASP A 42 2.13 7.94 1.42
CA ASP A 42 1.97 7.62 2.84
C ASP A 42 0.96 8.51 3.59
N GLU A 43 0.49 9.60 2.94
CA GLU A 43 -0.45 10.57 3.51
C GLU A 43 -1.83 10.55 2.84
N LEU A 44 -2.10 9.58 1.98
CA LEU A 44 -3.33 9.52 1.18
C LEU A 44 -4.60 9.33 2.01
N ASP A 45 -4.49 8.75 3.20
CA ASP A 45 -5.59 8.64 4.16
C ASP A 45 -6.01 10.00 4.73
N MET A 46 -5.11 10.98 4.74
CA MET A 46 -5.38 12.35 5.18
C MET A 46 -5.91 13.25 4.05
N VAL A 47 -5.85 12.80 2.80
CA VAL A 47 -6.33 13.58 1.65
C VAL A 47 -7.85 13.70 1.67
N ARG A 48 -8.35 14.89 1.34
CA ARG A 48 -9.76 15.18 1.10
C ARG A 48 -9.89 15.80 -0.27
N VAL A 49 -10.76 15.22 -1.09
CA VAL A 49 -11.03 15.75 -2.44
C VAL A 49 -12.12 16.79 -2.35
N VAL A 50 -11.86 17.96 -2.92
CA VAL A 50 -12.82 19.08 -2.99
C VAL A 50 -13.24 19.24 -4.43
N ASP A 51 -14.51 19.05 -4.73
CA ASP A 51 -15.04 19.23 -6.07
C ASP A 51 -16.27 20.15 -6.09
N MET A 52 -16.60 20.65 -7.26
CA MET A 52 -17.82 21.40 -7.55
C MET A 52 -18.40 20.92 -8.89
N THR A 53 -18.92 19.71 -8.93
CA THR A 53 -19.54 19.13 -10.13
C THR A 53 -20.78 19.89 -10.60
N ASN A 54 -21.48 20.55 -9.67
CA ASN A 54 -22.68 21.34 -9.99
C ASN A 54 -22.74 22.61 -9.13
N ARG A 55 -22.78 23.77 -9.81
CA ARG A 55 -22.88 25.07 -9.13
C ARG A 55 -24.13 25.23 -8.24
N LYS A 56 -25.23 24.54 -8.55
CA LYS A 56 -26.48 24.60 -7.75
C LYS A 56 -26.33 23.85 -6.42
N THR A 57 -25.54 22.78 -6.39
CA THR A 57 -25.31 21.99 -5.18
C THR A 57 -24.10 22.47 -4.38
N GLY A 58 -23.32 23.38 -4.96
CA GLY A 58 -22.11 23.94 -4.33
C GLY A 58 -20.93 22.96 -4.28
N THR A 59 -19.93 23.37 -3.56
CA THR A 59 -18.70 22.58 -3.33
C THR A 59 -18.98 21.43 -2.36
N LYS A 60 -18.45 20.25 -2.70
CA LYS A 60 -18.51 19.06 -1.87
C LYS A 60 -17.11 18.65 -1.42
N LEU A 61 -17.04 18.11 -0.22
CA LEU A 61 -15.83 17.54 0.35
C LEU A 61 -16.00 16.03 0.44
N HIS A 62 -15.11 15.28 -0.20
CA HIS A 62 -15.12 13.82 -0.17
C HIS A 62 -13.97 13.33 0.71
N GLY A 63 -14.31 12.59 1.75
CA GLY A 63 -13.34 11.89 2.62
C GLY A 63 -12.91 10.53 2.07
N ASP A 64 -13.66 10.03 1.08
CA ASP A 64 -13.42 8.76 0.42
C ASP A 64 -12.97 8.99 -1.03
N LEU A 65 -11.80 8.50 -1.36
CA LEU A 65 -11.22 8.60 -2.71
C LEU A 65 -11.93 7.70 -3.73
N SER A 66 -12.75 6.76 -3.25
CA SER A 66 -13.51 5.85 -4.12
C SER A 66 -14.83 6.44 -4.64
N SER A 67 -15.33 7.50 -4.00
CA SER A 67 -16.65 8.09 -4.28
C SER A 67 -16.60 9.43 -5.02
N GLY A 68 -15.42 9.93 -5.36
CA GLY A 68 -15.23 11.23 -6.01
C GLY A 68 -15.42 11.20 -7.53
N ASP A 69 -15.68 12.38 -8.10
CA ASP A 69 -15.61 12.60 -9.54
C ASP A 69 -14.23 12.13 -10.06
N PRO A 70 -14.17 11.33 -11.15
CA PRO A 70 -12.91 10.94 -11.77
C PRO A 70 -11.98 12.13 -12.08
N ALA A 71 -12.53 13.30 -12.42
CA ALA A 71 -11.73 14.52 -12.64
C ALA A 71 -11.08 15.06 -11.36
N ALA A 72 -11.71 14.87 -10.20
CA ALA A 72 -11.16 15.27 -8.90
C ALA A 72 -10.09 14.28 -8.39
N LEU A 73 -10.11 13.04 -8.89
CA LEU A 73 -9.10 12.03 -8.59
C LEU A 73 -7.85 12.14 -9.48
N LEU A 74 -7.94 12.88 -10.59
CA LEU A 74 -6.83 13.00 -11.55
C LEU A 74 -5.53 13.51 -10.91
N PRO A 75 -5.52 14.59 -10.09
CA PRO A 75 -4.28 15.04 -9.42
C PRO A 75 -3.69 13.98 -8.51
N LEU A 76 -4.52 13.18 -7.87
CA LEU A 76 -4.07 12.08 -7.04
C LEU A 76 -3.47 10.93 -7.87
N GLN A 77 -4.12 10.58 -8.97
CA GLN A 77 -3.60 9.58 -9.91
C GLN A 77 -2.30 10.03 -10.56
N GLU A 78 -2.19 11.33 -10.88
CA GLU A 78 -0.95 11.94 -11.38
C GLU A 78 0.14 11.95 -10.31
N ALA A 79 -0.19 12.26 -9.06
CA ALA A 79 0.75 12.21 -7.94
C ALA A 79 1.31 10.79 -7.76
N LEU A 80 0.43 9.80 -7.73
CA LEU A 80 0.82 8.39 -7.63
C LEU A 80 1.62 7.94 -8.85
N GLY A 81 1.20 8.34 -10.05
CA GLY A 81 1.90 8.02 -11.30
C GLY A 81 3.26 8.70 -11.39
N TYR A 82 3.39 9.92 -10.90
CA TYR A 82 4.65 10.67 -10.91
C TYR A 82 5.64 10.14 -9.86
N ASP A 83 5.20 9.91 -8.62
CA ASP A 83 6.03 9.28 -7.58
C ASP A 83 6.42 7.86 -8.00
N LEU A 84 5.52 7.13 -8.64
CA LEU A 84 5.82 5.85 -9.26
C LEU A 84 6.91 5.99 -10.34
N ALA A 85 6.76 6.91 -11.28
CA ALA A 85 7.73 7.15 -12.34
C ALA A 85 9.10 7.63 -11.82
N GLN A 86 9.11 8.44 -10.77
CA GLN A 86 10.35 8.85 -10.11
C GLN A 86 10.97 7.74 -9.27
N SER A 87 10.16 6.96 -8.56
CA SER A 87 10.66 5.84 -7.76
C SER A 87 11.23 4.73 -8.64
N LEU A 88 10.64 4.48 -9.81
CA LEU A 88 11.10 3.50 -10.79
C LEU A 88 12.58 3.65 -11.15
N PHE A 89 13.10 4.86 -11.20
CA PHE A 89 14.48 5.15 -11.61
C PHE A 89 15.36 5.75 -10.52
N SER A 90 14.80 6.04 -9.34
CA SER A 90 15.53 6.66 -8.24
C SER A 90 16.36 5.67 -7.43
N GLN A 91 15.95 4.42 -7.40
CA GLN A 91 16.62 3.36 -6.64
C GLN A 91 17.08 2.24 -7.58
N THR A 92 18.22 1.65 -7.24
CA THR A 92 18.76 0.52 -8.01
C THR A 92 18.07 -0.80 -7.72
N ARG A 93 17.30 -0.88 -6.62
CA ARG A 93 16.55 -2.05 -6.17
C ARG A 93 15.07 -1.70 -6.11
N ASN A 94 14.24 -2.49 -6.79
CA ASN A 94 12.81 -2.22 -6.91
C ASN A 94 12.00 -3.48 -6.59
N LEU A 95 11.06 -3.36 -5.68
CA LEU A 95 10.04 -4.37 -5.41
C LEU A 95 8.75 -3.93 -6.08
N VAL A 96 8.28 -4.65 -7.07
CA VAL A 96 6.99 -4.41 -7.72
C VAL A 96 5.92 -5.20 -6.98
N VAL A 97 4.87 -4.51 -6.52
CA VAL A 97 3.71 -5.08 -5.81
C VAL A 97 2.44 -4.90 -6.63
N GLU A 98 1.38 -5.66 -6.35
CA GLU A 98 0.18 -5.63 -7.17
C GLU A 98 -0.59 -4.33 -7.05
N GLY A 99 -0.78 -3.84 -5.82
CA GLY A 99 -1.66 -2.71 -5.56
C GLY A 99 -1.06 -1.65 -4.63
N LEU A 100 -1.77 -0.55 -4.54
CA LEU A 100 -1.47 0.52 -3.59
C LEU A 100 -1.68 0.07 -2.14
N THR A 101 -2.66 -0.79 -1.90
CA THR A 101 -2.93 -1.36 -0.57
C THR A 101 -1.77 -2.22 -0.10
N ASP A 102 -1.16 -3.00 -0.99
CA ASP A 102 0.01 -3.82 -0.69
C ASP A 102 1.22 -2.95 -0.31
N TYR A 103 1.42 -1.86 -1.05
CA TYR A 103 2.42 -0.86 -0.71
C TYR A 103 2.20 -0.33 0.71
N TRP A 104 0.98 0.04 1.06
CA TRP A 104 0.66 0.60 2.38
C TRP A 104 0.88 -0.39 3.51
N TYR A 105 0.41 -1.64 3.36
CA TYR A 105 0.64 -2.68 4.36
C TYR A 105 2.13 -2.95 4.55
N LEU A 106 2.86 -3.13 3.44
CA LEU A 106 4.28 -3.43 3.49
C LEU A 106 5.10 -2.29 4.11
N ASP A 107 4.82 -1.05 3.74
CA ASP A 107 5.52 0.13 4.26
C ASP A 107 5.25 0.32 5.76
N ALA A 108 3.99 0.28 6.18
CA ALA A 108 3.61 0.44 7.59
C ALA A 108 4.20 -0.67 8.47
N ILE A 109 4.08 -1.92 8.06
CA ILE A 109 4.64 -3.06 8.80
C ILE A 109 6.18 -3.01 8.84
N ALA A 110 6.83 -2.62 7.73
CA ALA A 110 8.27 -2.46 7.71
C ALA A 110 8.76 -1.41 8.73
N HIS A 111 7.99 -0.34 8.96
CA HIS A 111 8.28 0.63 10.01
C HIS A 111 8.09 0.03 11.40
N LEU A 112 6.93 -0.59 11.68
CA LEU A 112 6.66 -1.21 12.99
C LEU A 112 7.73 -2.25 13.37
N LEU A 113 8.09 -3.16 12.44
CA LEU A 113 9.07 -4.21 12.70
C LEU A 113 10.50 -3.68 12.81
N ARG A 114 10.82 -2.60 12.12
CA ARG A 114 12.12 -1.92 12.28
C ARG A 114 12.25 -1.30 13.67
N ASP A 115 11.21 -0.60 14.13
CA ASP A 115 11.21 0.09 15.42
C ASP A 115 11.29 -0.90 16.59
N SER A 116 10.74 -2.11 16.43
CA SER A 116 10.88 -3.20 17.41
C SER A 116 12.19 -3.99 17.29
N GLY A 117 12.93 -3.83 16.19
CA GLY A 117 14.14 -4.60 15.90
C GLY A 117 13.91 -6.02 15.37
N ASP A 118 12.67 -6.37 14.99
CA ASP A 118 12.31 -7.70 14.49
C ASP A 118 12.78 -7.93 13.04
N ALA A 119 12.57 -6.92 12.17
CA ALA A 119 13.00 -6.95 10.78
C ALA A 119 13.21 -5.53 10.24
N ASP A 120 14.14 -5.37 9.30
CA ASP A 120 14.40 -4.10 8.64
C ASP A 120 14.38 -4.26 7.12
N LEU A 121 13.39 -3.68 6.47
CA LEU A 121 13.37 -3.57 5.00
C LEU A 121 14.49 -2.61 4.58
N ASN A 122 15.35 -3.05 3.67
CA ASN A 122 16.49 -2.26 3.22
C ASN A 122 16.01 -0.93 2.62
N LYS A 123 16.47 0.19 3.19
CA LYS A 123 16.10 1.57 2.79
C LYS A 123 16.43 1.92 1.33
N GLY A 124 17.28 1.15 0.67
CA GLY A 124 17.60 1.30 -0.75
C GLY A 124 16.65 0.52 -1.68
N ILE A 125 15.55 -0.03 -1.18
CA ILE A 125 14.50 -0.68 -1.97
C ILE A 125 13.36 0.29 -2.17
N ALA A 126 13.01 0.57 -3.44
CA ALA A 126 11.76 1.25 -3.77
C ALA A 126 10.63 0.21 -3.90
N ILE A 127 9.49 0.49 -3.30
CA ILE A 127 8.27 -0.33 -3.47
C ILE A 127 7.43 0.35 -4.56
N VAL A 128 7.05 -0.43 -5.57
CA VAL A 128 6.42 0.07 -6.81
C VAL A 128 5.04 -0.60 -6.98
N PRO A 129 3.93 0.08 -6.65
CA PRO A 129 2.59 -0.47 -6.88
C PRO A 129 2.23 -0.42 -8.36
N ALA A 130 1.90 -1.57 -8.95
CA ALA A 130 1.57 -1.72 -10.37
C ALA A 130 0.08 -1.54 -10.69
N ASN A 131 -0.79 -1.54 -9.69
CA ASN A 131 -2.26 -1.49 -9.73
C ASN A 131 -2.97 -2.79 -10.17
N THR A 132 -2.31 -3.76 -10.76
CA THR A 132 -2.86 -5.09 -11.03
C THR A 132 -1.74 -6.11 -11.20
N ALA A 133 -2.00 -7.39 -10.94
CA ALA A 133 -1.06 -8.49 -11.15
C ALA A 133 -0.47 -8.51 -12.57
N GLY A 134 -1.28 -8.30 -13.61
CA GLY A 134 -0.81 -8.25 -15.00
C GLY A 134 0.14 -7.08 -15.27
N LYS A 135 -0.04 -5.94 -14.62
CA LYS A 135 0.87 -4.79 -14.74
C LYS A 135 2.19 -5.00 -14.00
N VAL A 136 2.23 -5.85 -12.97
CA VAL A 136 3.49 -6.23 -12.31
C VAL A 136 4.47 -6.79 -13.34
N VAL A 137 4.01 -7.66 -14.23
CA VAL A 137 4.82 -8.23 -15.32
C VAL A 137 5.40 -7.14 -16.20
N TYR A 138 4.58 -6.17 -16.60
CA TYR A 138 5.00 -5.05 -17.45
C TYR A 138 6.05 -4.17 -16.77
N PHE A 139 5.80 -3.71 -15.54
CA PHE A 139 6.74 -2.87 -14.80
C PHE A 139 8.04 -3.60 -14.49
N ALA A 140 7.96 -4.85 -14.04
CA ALA A 140 9.13 -5.65 -13.75
C ALA A 140 10.03 -5.83 -14.97
N THR A 141 9.43 -6.05 -16.15
CA THR A 141 10.16 -6.18 -17.41
C THR A 141 10.85 -4.89 -17.82
N ILE A 142 10.17 -3.73 -17.72
CA ILE A 142 10.76 -2.42 -18.03
C ILE A 142 11.94 -2.12 -17.10
N LEU A 143 11.77 -2.31 -15.81
CA LEU A 143 12.82 -2.06 -14.83
C LEU A 143 14.04 -2.98 -15.06
N HIS A 144 13.77 -4.25 -15.34
CA HIS A 144 14.82 -5.21 -15.65
C HIS A 144 15.59 -4.84 -16.94
N ALA A 145 14.88 -4.42 -18.00
CA ALA A 145 15.49 -3.95 -19.25
C ALA A 145 16.41 -2.75 -19.04
N ASN A 146 16.12 -1.91 -18.03
CA ASN A 146 16.96 -0.79 -17.61
C ASN A 146 18.08 -1.19 -16.64
N LYS A 147 18.39 -2.50 -16.51
CA LYS A 147 19.46 -3.06 -15.67
C LYS A 147 19.31 -2.78 -14.18
N LEU A 148 18.10 -2.53 -13.72
CA LEU A 148 17.80 -2.39 -12.30
C LEU A 148 17.61 -3.79 -11.66
N LYS A 149 17.88 -3.89 -10.37
CA LYS A 149 17.55 -5.08 -9.59
C LYS A 149 16.05 -5.05 -9.28
N VAL A 150 15.33 -6.08 -9.71
CA VAL A 150 13.87 -6.15 -9.58
C VAL A 150 13.46 -7.45 -8.94
N ALA A 151 12.50 -7.37 -8.03
CA ALA A 151 11.72 -8.51 -7.55
C ALA A 151 10.22 -8.15 -7.67
N ALA A 152 9.38 -9.15 -7.79
CA ALA A 152 7.93 -9.02 -7.76
C ALA A 152 7.38 -9.69 -6.51
N LEU A 153 6.39 -9.06 -5.87
CA LEU A 153 5.55 -9.68 -4.84
C LEU A 153 4.12 -9.75 -5.39
N LEU A 154 3.57 -10.95 -5.41
CA LEU A 154 2.27 -11.25 -5.97
C LEU A 154 1.43 -11.99 -4.92
N ASP A 155 0.13 -11.74 -4.92
CA ASP A 155 -0.81 -12.52 -4.16
C ASP A 155 -0.85 -13.98 -4.65
N SER A 156 -1.35 -14.87 -3.83
CA SER A 156 -1.44 -16.29 -4.18
C SER A 156 -2.81 -16.66 -4.75
N ASP A 157 -3.61 -15.65 -5.11
CA ASP A 157 -4.87 -15.79 -5.82
C ASP A 157 -4.68 -16.25 -7.28
N THR A 158 -5.77 -16.35 -8.03
CA THR A 158 -5.74 -16.80 -9.43
C THR A 158 -4.96 -15.83 -10.32
N ALA A 159 -5.15 -14.52 -10.14
CA ALA A 159 -4.51 -13.49 -10.97
C ALA A 159 -2.99 -13.43 -10.71
N GLY A 160 -2.59 -13.43 -9.45
CA GLY A 160 -1.19 -13.45 -9.07
C GLY A 160 -0.48 -14.75 -9.46
N ASN A 161 -1.17 -15.92 -9.39
CA ASN A 161 -0.62 -17.18 -9.87
C ASN A 161 -0.36 -17.12 -11.39
N GLN A 162 -1.32 -16.63 -12.16
CA GLN A 162 -1.15 -16.47 -13.61
C GLN A 162 -0.03 -15.50 -13.97
N ALA A 163 0.07 -14.38 -13.24
CA ALA A 163 1.14 -13.42 -13.45
C ALA A 163 2.52 -14.00 -13.12
N ALA A 164 2.64 -14.76 -12.02
CA ALA A 164 3.89 -15.38 -11.60
C ALA A 164 4.42 -16.44 -12.57
N GLU A 165 3.53 -17.10 -13.29
CA GLU A 165 3.85 -18.15 -14.26
C GLU A 165 4.10 -17.61 -15.68
N GLN A 166 3.94 -16.30 -15.93
CA GLN A 166 4.20 -15.74 -17.25
C GLN A 166 5.68 -15.89 -17.63
N ASP A 167 5.93 -16.50 -18.77
CA ASP A 167 7.29 -16.75 -19.29
C ASP A 167 8.13 -15.47 -19.34
N ILE A 168 7.52 -14.34 -19.69
CA ILE A 168 8.20 -13.03 -19.76
C ILE A 168 8.72 -12.63 -18.37
N LEU A 169 7.92 -12.79 -17.31
CA LEU A 169 8.32 -12.43 -15.94
C LEU A 169 9.39 -13.40 -15.44
N VAL A 170 9.18 -14.71 -15.62
CA VAL A 170 10.12 -15.76 -15.21
C VAL A 170 11.46 -15.59 -15.93
N HIS A 171 11.45 -15.28 -17.22
CA HIS A 171 12.66 -15.06 -17.99
C HIS A 171 13.41 -13.78 -17.56
N ALA A 172 12.68 -12.71 -17.26
CA ALA A 172 13.29 -11.45 -16.81
C ALA A 172 13.87 -11.55 -15.40
N LEU A 173 13.14 -12.09 -14.44
CA LEU A 173 13.52 -12.04 -13.02
C LEU A 173 14.16 -13.34 -12.50
N GLY A 174 13.72 -14.49 -13.03
CA GLY A 174 13.99 -15.81 -12.46
C GLY A 174 13.12 -16.07 -11.21
N ASN A 175 12.79 -17.33 -10.97
CA ASN A 175 11.84 -17.76 -9.93
C ASN A 175 12.19 -17.27 -8.51
N LYS A 176 13.47 -17.05 -8.20
CA LYS A 176 13.91 -16.58 -6.86
C LYS A 176 13.55 -15.14 -6.54
N LYS A 177 13.16 -14.36 -7.56
CA LYS A 177 12.77 -12.95 -7.44
C LYS A 177 11.29 -12.72 -7.66
N ILE A 178 10.52 -13.78 -7.87
CA ILE A 178 9.07 -13.78 -7.92
C ILE A 178 8.59 -14.35 -6.58
N LEU A 179 8.23 -13.45 -5.67
CA LEU A 179 7.77 -13.77 -4.32
C LEU A 179 6.26 -13.89 -4.30
N ARG A 180 5.74 -14.77 -3.47
CA ARG A 180 4.31 -14.99 -3.30
C ARG A 180 3.93 -14.81 -1.84
N THR A 181 2.74 -14.29 -1.57
CA THR A 181 2.22 -14.16 -0.20
C THR A 181 2.24 -15.49 0.54
N LYS A 182 1.88 -16.59 -0.12
CA LYS A 182 1.94 -17.95 0.46
C LYS A 182 3.31 -18.41 0.93
N ASP A 183 4.40 -17.83 0.39
CA ASP A 183 5.77 -18.25 0.74
C ASP A 183 6.15 -17.89 2.17
N SER A 184 5.48 -16.89 2.75
CA SER A 184 5.67 -16.45 4.14
C SER A 184 4.44 -16.70 5.01
N TYR A 185 3.29 -17.02 4.41
CA TYR A 185 2.04 -17.26 5.13
C TYR A 185 2.06 -18.62 5.84
N SER A 186 1.63 -18.64 7.10
CA SER A 186 1.59 -19.87 7.93
C SER A 186 0.19 -20.22 8.41
N GLY A 187 -0.85 -19.52 7.96
CA GLY A 187 -2.23 -19.78 8.33
C GLY A 187 -2.92 -20.85 7.46
N GLY A 188 -4.24 -20.96 7.60
CA GLY A 188 -5.06 -21.99 6.95
C GLY A 188 -5.61 -21.64 5.56
N VAL A 189 -5.38 -20.42 5.05
CA VAL A 189 -5.90 -19.99 3.74
C VAL A 189 -5.04 -20.60 2.63
N ASN A 190 -5.67 -21.27 1.66
CA ASN A 190 -4.94 -21.95 0.57
C ASN A 190 -4.38 -20.98 -0.47
N VAL A 191 -5.05 -19.86 -0.67
CA VAL A 191 -4.71 -18.81 -1.64
C VAL A 191 -4.63 -17.44 -0.95
N PRO A 192 -3.65 -17.25 -0.04
CA PRO A 192 -3.58 -16.04 0.77
C PRO A 192 -3.27 -14.81 -0.08
N GLU A 193 -3.98 -13.73 0.21
CA GLU A 193 -3.66 -12.37 -0.20
C GLU A 193 -2.80 -11.70 0.88
N ILE A 194 -2.29 -10.51 0.61
CA ILE A 194 -1.43 -9.80 1.56
C ILE A 194 -2.16 -9.48 2.88
N GLU A 195 -3.47 -9.25 2.83
CA GLU A 195 -4.32 -8.99 3.98
C GLU A 195 -4.41 -10.19 4.93
N ASP A 196 -4.27 -11.43 4.41
CA ASP A 196 -4.29 -12.63 5.26
C ASP A 196 -3.08 -12.72 6.19
N LEU A 197 -1.97 -12.03 5.85
CA LEU A 197 -0.81 -11.92 6.72
C LEU A 197 -1.05 -10.99 7.94
N LEU A 198 -2.17 -10.26 7.93
CA LEU A 198 -2.61 -9.34 8.99
C LEU A 198 -4.03 -9.67 9.47
N ARG A 199 -4.48 -10.88 9.24
CA ARG A 199 -5.88 -11.29 9.43
C ARG A 199 -6.48 -10.85 10.75
N ASP A 200 -5.82 -11.19 11.87
CA ASP A 200 -6.34 -10.94 13.21
C ASP A 200 -6.34 -9.43 13.52
N THR A 201 -5.27 -8.75 13.16
CA THR A 201 -5.16 -7.29 13.32
C THR A 201 -6.20 -6.57 12.47
N LEU A 202 -6.42 -6.98 11.20
CA LEU A 202 -7.40 -6.33 10.34
C LEU A 202 -8.84 -6.55 10.82
N VAL A 203 -9.18 -7.71 11.38
CA VAL A 203 -10.49 -7.96 12.01
C VAL A 203 -10.71 -7.00 13.18
N LYS A 204 -9.69 -6.82 14.03
CA LYS A 204 -9.74 -5.90 15.16
C LYS A 204 -9.89 -4.45 14.71
N VAL A 205 -9.04 -4.00 13.80
CA VAL A 205 -9.05 -2.62 13.25
C VAL A 205 -10.38 -2.32 12.56
N ALA A 206 -10.92 -3.26 11.79
CA ALA A 206 -12.19 -3.09 11.10
C ALA A 206 -13.34 -2.90 12.08
N LEU A 207 -13.35 -3.64 13.19
CA LEU A 207 -14.37 -3.49 14.23
C LEU A 207 -14.24 -2.14 14.96
N GLU A 208 -13.02 -1.78 15.38
CA GLU A 208 -12.77 -0.61 16.23
C GLU A 208 -12.92 0.71 15.44
N ASP A 209 -12.39 0.80 14.24
CA ASP A 209 -12.32 2.06 13.46
C ASP A 209 -13.45 2.21 12.45
N LEU A 210 -13.99 1.09 11.92
CA LEU A 210 -15.01 1.13 10.86
C LEU A 210 -16.37 0.58 11.31
N GLY A 211 -16.45 -0.06 12.47
CA GLY A 211 -17.65 -0.72 12.94
C GLY A 211 -18.01 -1.99 12.14
N TRP A 212 -17.04 -2.57 11.43
CA TRP A 212 -17.24 -3.78 10.61
C TRP A 212 -16.93 -5.03 11.44
N ASP A 213 -17.97 -5.68 11.93
CA ASP A 213 -17.82 -6.91 12.73
C ASP A 213 -17.89 -8.15 11.83
N VAL A 214 -16.76 -8.76 11.60
CA VAL A 214 -16.62 -10.02 10.87
C VAL A 214 -15.98 -11.13 11.71
N GLY A 215 -15.69 -10.87 13.00
CA GLY A 215 -14.91 -11.75 13.86
C GLY A 215 -15.43 -13.19 13.90
N ALA A 216 -16.72 -13.37 14.20
CA ALA A 216 -17.32 -14.70 14.28
C ALA A 216 -17.27 -15.48 12.94
N THR A 217 -17.38 -14.78 11.80
CA THR A 217 -17.27 -15.41 10.48
C THR A 217 -15.81 -15.72 10.13
N ALA A 218 -14.89 -14.84 10.50
CA ALA A 218 -13.46 -15.05 10.31
C ALA A 218 -12.94 -16.30 11.05
N GLU A 219 -13.42 -16.53 12.28
CA GLU A 219 -13.09 -17.74 13.03
C GLU A 219 -13.70 -19.01 12.41
N ARG A 220 -14.99 -18.98 12.07
CA ARG A 220 -15.69 -20.15 11.49
C ARG A 220 -15.14 -20.53 10.11
N GLN A 221 -14.70 -19.56 9.34
CA GLN A 221 -14.23 -19.73 7.96
C GLN A 221 -12.74 -19.41 7.84
N ALA A 222 -11.95 -19.89 8.78
CA ALA A 222 -10.48 -19.66 8.81
C ALA A 222 -9.75 -19.97 7.47
N PRO A 223 -10.13 -20.98 6.66
CA PRO A 223 -9.52 -21.24 5.36
C PRO A 223 -9.90 -20.26 4.24
N ARG A 224 -10.90 -19.37 4.46
CA ARG A 224 -11.34 -18.41 3.46
C ARG A 224 -10.52 -17.13 3.55
N PRO A 225 -10.09 -16.52 2.42
CA PRO A 225 -9.41 -15.22 2.43
C PRO A 225 -10.20 -14.17 3.23
N ILE A 226 -9.51 -13.37 4.02
CA ILE A 226 -10.17 -12.39 4.90
C ILE A 226 -10.92 -11.32 4.09
N VAL A 227 -10.40 -10.94 2.94
CA VAL A 227 -11.03 -9.97 2.04
C VAL A 227 -12.37 -10.49 1.52
N ASP A 228 -12.45 -11.78 1.19
CA ASP A 228 -13.71 -12.41 0.76
C ASP A 228 -14.75 -12.42 1.87
N ILE A 229 -14.33 -12.58 3.12
CA ILE A 229 -15.22 -12.51 4.28
C ILE A 229 -15.75 -11.09 4.43
N PHE A 230 -14.89 -10.09 4.43
CA PHE A 230 -15.32 -8.68 4.46
C PHE A 230 -16.27 -8.35 3.31
N GLY A 231 -15.94 -8.77 2.08
CA GLY A 231 -16.77 -8.51 0.91
C GLY A 231 -18.15 -9.17 0.95
N SER A 232 -18.31 -10.27 1.69
CA SER A 232 -19.61 -10.95 1.85
C SER A 232 -20.45 -10.44 3.01
N GLU A 233 -19.82 -9.95 4.09
CA GLU A 233 -20.51 -9.53 5.30
C GLU A 233 -20.81 -8.02 5.33
N ILE A 234 -19.98 -7.21 4.65
CA ILE A 234 -20.04 -5.75 4.70
C ILE A 234 -20.48 -5.20 3.35
N SER A 235 -21.66 -4.61 3.29
CA SER A 235 -22.30 -4.12 2.05
C SER A 235 -21.53 -3.01 1.32
N ASP A 236 -20.81 -2.16 2.08
CA ASP A 236 -19.99 -1.06 1.55
C ASP A 236 -18.48 -1.33 1.71
N PHE A 237 -18.09 -2.60 1.73
CA PHE A 237 -16.71 -3.01 1.86
C PHE A 237 -15.82 -2.39 0.77
N SER A 238 -14.65 -1.95 1.21
CA SER A 238 -13.59 -1.44 0.34
C SER A 238 -12.24 -1.81 0.95
N LYS A 239 -11.40 -2.53 0.19
CA LYS A 239 -9.99 -2.79 0.59
C LYS A 239 -9.28 -1.49 0.94
N TYR A 240 -9.60 -0.42 0.23
CA TYR A 240 -9.03 0.90 0.44
C TYR A 240 -9.41 1.49 1.80
N LYS A 241 -10.68 1.38 2.22
CA LYS A 241 -11.12 1.84 3.55
C LYS A 241 -10.44 1.04 4.65
N LEU A 242 -10.34 -0.27 4.49
CA LEU A 242 -9.69 -1.17 5.44
C LEU A 242 -8.20 -0.84 5.60
N SER A 243 -7.48 -0.68 4.49
CA SER A 243 -6.06 -0.35 4.53
C SER A 243 -5.79 1.03 5.13
N LYS A 244 -6.67 2.01 4.90
CA LYS A 244 -6.58 3.33 5.56
C LYS A 244 -6.76 3.24 7.09
N ALA A 245 -7.74 2.47 7.55
CA ALA A 245 -7.94 2.23 8.98
C ALA A 245 -6.69 1.57 9.58
N PHE A 246 -6.11 0.59 8.88
CA PHE A 246 -4.87 -0.03 9.31
C PHE A 246 -3.69 0.98 9.37
N LEU A 247 -3.54 1.86 8.37
CA LEU A 247 -2.51 2.91 8.41
C LEU A 247 -2.67 3.84 9.61
N HIS A 248 -3.92 4.21 9.93
CA HIS A 248 -4.21 5.01 11.12
C HIS A 248 -3.83 4.27 12.40
N TRP A 249 -4.21 3.00 12.51
CA TRP A 249 -3.85 2.12 13.62
C TRP A 249 -2.32 2.00 13.76
N ALA A 250 -1.60 1.73 12.69
CA ALA A 250 -0.15 1.53 12.70
C ALA A 250 0.65 2.75 13.19
N ARG A 251 0.10 3.98 13.07
CA ARG A 251 0.75 5.21 13.59
C ARG A 251 0.73 5.32 15.11
N THR A 252 -0.17 4.62 15.78
CA THR A 252 -0.40 4.73 17.22
C THR A 252 -0.09 3.44 17.98
N HIS A 253 0.31 2.39 17.27
CA HIS A 253 0.59 1.07 17.82
C HIS A 253 2.02 0.63 17.54
N GLU A 254 2.45 -0.41 18.23
CA GLU A 254 3.79 -1.00 18.12
C GLU A 254 3.70 -2.42 17.53
N ALA A 255 4.83 -2.98 17.10
CA ALA A 255 4.87 -4.36 16.60
C ALA A 255 4.41 -5.40 17.63
N SER A 256 4.48 -5.07 18.93
CA SER A 256 3.96 -5.91 20.02
C SER A 256 2.44 -6.07 20.01
N ASP A 257 1.71 -5.16 19.34
CA ASP A 257 0.24 -5.21 19.21
C ASP A 257 -0.22 -6.14 18.08
N LEU A 258 0.69 -6.53 17.20
CA LEU A 258 0.48 -7.60 16.22
C LEU A 258 0.55 -8.96 16.90
N THR A 259 -0.17 -9.95 16.37
CA THR A 259 -0.02 -11.33 16.85
C THR A 259 1.38 -11.88 16.56
N THR A 260 1.81 -12.89 17.33
CA THR A 260 3.12 -13.53 17.15
C THR A 260 3.26 -14.11 15.73
N ASP A 261 2.17 -14.68 15.18
CA ASP A 261 2.18 -15.27 13.85
C ASP A 261 2.27 -14.19 12.76
N GLU A 262 1.55 -13.08 12.89
CA GLU A 262 1.65 -11.95 11.98
C GLU A 262 3.07 -11.36 11.97
N ARG A 263 3.65 -11.10 13.14
CA ARG A 263 5.04 -10.63 13.24
C ARG A 263 6.03 -11.57 12.55
N ARG A 264 5.89 -12.87 12.76
CA ARG A 264 6.76 -13.89 12.16
C ARG A 264 6.62 -13.92 10.64
N GLN A 265 5.40 -13.92 10.12
CA GLN A 265 5.11 -13.96 8.69
C GLN A 265 5.68 -12.73 7.97
N TRP A 266 5.44 -11.56 8.51
CA TRP A 266 5.96 -10.32 7.94
C TRP A 266 7.47 -10.20 8.05
N SER A 267 8.08 -10.66 9.15
CA SER A 267 9.55 -10.71 9.28
C SER A 267 10.18 -11.64 8.25
N ASP A 268 9.55 -12.78 7.98
CA ASP A 268 10.00 -13.71 6.93
C ASP A 268 9.84 -13.08 5.54
N LEU A 269 8.70 -12.43 5.25
CA LEU A 269 8.46 -11.74 3.99
C LEU A 269 9.51 -10.65 3.73
N ILE A 270 9.78 -9.79 4.70
CA ILE A 270 10.82 -8.75 4.60
C ILE A 270 12.20 -9.37 4.37
N SER A 271 12.53 -10.45 5.06
CA SER A 271 13.80 -11.17 4.87
C SER A 271 13.93 -11.71 3.44
N ARG A 272 12.86 -12.29 2.87
CA ARG A 272 12.82 -12.78 1.48
C ARG A 272 12.97 -11.65 0.48
N ILE A 273 12.28 -10.52 0.69
CA ILE A 273 12.41 -9.33 -0.16
C ILE A 273 13.86 -8.84 -0.19
N ASN A 274 14.46 -8.67 0.98
CA ASN A 274 15.85 -8.26 1.10
C ASN A 274 16.81 -9.21 0.38
N LYS A 275 16.57 -10.52 0.50
CA LYS A 275 17.37 -11.57 -0.15
C LYS A 275 17.21 -11.56 -1.68
N ALA A 276 16.00 -11.37 -2.18
CA ALA A 276 15.71 -11.33 -3.60
C ALA A 276 16.35 -10.12 -4.31
N LEU A 277 16.54 -9.01 -3.57
CA LEU A 277 17.08 -7.75 -4.06
C LEU A 277 18.54 -7.47 -3.62
N LYS A 278 19.19 -8.45 -3.05
CA LYS A 278 20.59 -8.37 -2.63
C LYS A 278 21.55 -8.30 -3.84
#